data_1acfcbaeb22ddcf35fe5ec24e0e87978
#
_entry.id   1acfcbaeb22ddcf35fe5ec24e0e87978
#
_cell.length_a   1.000
_cell.length_b   1.000
_cell.length_c   1.000
_cell.angle_alpha   90.00
_cell.angle_beta   90.00
_cell.angle_gamma   90.00
#
_symmetry.space_group_name_H-M   'P 1'
#
loop_
_entity.id
_entity.type
_entity.pdbx_description
1 polymer ?
#
loop_
_entity_poly.entity_id
_entity_poly.type
_entity_poly.pdbx_seq_one_letter_code
_entity_poly.pdbx_strand_id
1 'polypeptide(L)'
;MEKNDGGKMKKILVLVLLAFTLLQAENVGVDEKLGDYVSLDLTFIDEEGKIRTLREYMNGKPTLISLNYFRCAGICTPQLEDMAKMLSQLELAENIDYKALTISFADNETPALASAKRNNFLNSMERDYVRDGWHFLISENNSSAIFSKQVGFTYKKEVSKAGVVDWIHSATLIMISPKGKITRYLNGIDQNPFDVKMALLESSEGKVGPTIAKTLLFCFAYDPKGKTYIFVWEKVTATVILIITVIFFIWLLKSGRRAQENHQNQRRNLDE
;
A
#
# COMPACT_ATOMS: atom_id res chain seq x y z
N MET A 1 36.61 41.71 15.70
CA MET A 1 35.76 40.95 16.63
C MET A 1 34.74 40.18 15.81
N GLU A 2 35.23 39.13 15.14
CA GLU A 2 34.35 38.34 14.20
C GLU A 2 34.89 36.89 14.17
N LYS A 3 34.49 36.12 15.17
CA LYS A 3 34.85 34.71 15.21
C LYS A 3 33.94 33.95 16.17
N ASN A 4 32.64 33.73 15.84
CA ASN A 4 31.89 32.72 16.56
C ASN A 4 30.57 32.25 15.90
N ASP A 5 30.27 32.61 14.63
CA ASP A 5 28.99 32.18 14.00
C ASP A 5 29.02 30.77 13.40
N GLY A 6 30.17 30.26 12.96
CA GLY A 6 30.28 28.93 12.37
C GLY A 6 30.01 27.78 13.37
N GLY A 7 30.31 28.03 14.66
CA GLY A 7 30.05 27.02 15.71
C GLY A 7 28.56 26.91 16.11
N LYS A 8 27.86 28.05 16.11
CA LYS A 8 26.41 28.09 16.41
C LYS A 8 25.60 27.46 15.27
N MET A 9 25.97 27.76 14.03
CA MET A 9 25.30 27.21 12.85
C MET A 9 25.47 25.70 12.73
N LYS A 10 26.67 25.15 13.03
CA LYS A 10 26.89 23.69 13.12
C LYS A 10 26.06 23.03 14.23
N LYS A 11 25.95 23.65 15.40
CA LYS A 11 25.13 23.13 16.51
C LYS A 11 23.64 23.14 16.19
N ILE A 12 23.13 24.16 15.51
CA ILE A 12 21.73 24.24 15.04
C ILE A 12 21.47 23.17 13.99
N LEU A 13 22.39 22.97 13.05
CA LEU A 13 22.26 21.92 12.00
C LEU A 13 22.24 20.53 12.61
N VAL A 14 23.07 20.25 13.61
CA VAL A 14 23.08 18.98 14.35
C VAL A 14 21.80 18.80 15.14
N LEU A 15 21.28 19.83 15.80
CA LEU A 15 20.01 19.77 16.53
C LEU A 15 18.82 19.54 15.62
N VAL A 16 18.78 20.15 14.44
CA VAL A 16 17.74 19.93 13.41
C VAL A 16 17.83 18.50 12.85
N LEU A 17 19.03 18.00 12.59
CA LEU A 17 19.25 16.60 12.18
C LEU A 17 18.83 15.61 13.28
N LEU A 18 19.16 15.89 14.55
CA LEU A 18 18.71 15.04 15.68
C LEU A 18 17.19 15.11 15.88
N ALA A 19 16.55 16.26 15.67
CA ALA A 19 15.09 16.39 15.74
C ALA A 19 14.39 15.60 14.62
N PHE A 20 15.00 15.51 13.44
CA PHE A 20 14.48 14.71 12.32
C PHE A 20 14.55 13.20 12.57
N THR A 21 15.51 12.71 13.36
CA THR A 21 15.64 11.30 13.70
C THR A 21 14.66 10.85 14.79
N LEU A 22 14.06 11.77 15.54
CA LEU A 22 13.10 11.47 16.60
C LEU A 22 11.64 11.39 16.12
N LEU A 23 11.35 11.75 14.86
CA LEU A 23 10.03 11.63 14.23
C LEU A 23 9.86 10.28 13.51
N GLN A 24 10.28 9.17 14.08
CA GLN A 24 9.85 7.86 13.62
C GLN A 24 8.47 7.58 14.24
N ALA A 25 7.42 8.09 13.58
CA ALA A 25 6.07 7.60 13.84
C ALA A 25 6.01 6.12 13.47
N GLU A 26 5.46 5.28 14.34
CA GLU A 26 5.11 3.90 13.98
C GLU A 26 4.25 3.95 12.72
N ASN A 27 4.85 3.58 11.60
CA ASN A 27 4.19 3.66 10.30
C ASN A 27 3.16 2.54 10.20
N VAL A 28 1.88 2.90 10.36
CA VAL A 28 0.78 2.06 9.90
C VAL A 28 0.78 2.10 8.38
N GLY A 29 0.82 0.92 7.74
CA GLY A 29 0.89 0.85 6.29
C GLY A 29 1.35 -0.51 5.78
N VAL A 30 1.87 -0.54 4.57
CA VAL A 30 2.43 -1.75 3.97
C VAL A 30 3.87 -1.49 3.55
N ASP A 31 4.78 -2.27 4.10
CA ASP A 31 6.16 -2.41 3.63
C ASP A 31 6.20 -3.56 2.60
N GLU A 32 6.07 -3.22 1.33
CA GLU A 32 5.88 -4.17 0.24
C GLU A 32 7.03 -5.20 0.14
N LYS A 33 6.69 -6.49 0.24
CA LYS A 33 7.60 -7.63 0.19
C LYS A 33 7.53 -8.35 -1.17
N LEU A 34 7.58 -7.58 -2.24
CA LEU A 34 7.48 -8.11 -3.61
C LEU A 34 8.56 -9.16 -3.90
N GLY A 35 8.14 -10.32 -4.37
CA GLY A 35 9.01 -11.44 -4.68
C GLY A 35 9.25 -12.40 -3.53
N ASP A 36 8.97 -12.01 -2.28
CA ASP A 36 9.02 -12.88 -1.11
C ASP A 36 7.87 -13.89 -1.12
N TYR A 37 7.95 -14.89 -0.26
CA TYR A 37 6.97 -15.97 -0.18
C TYR A 37 6.27 -15.97 1.17
N VAL A 38 4.95 -16.18 1.13
CA VAL A 38 4.17 -16.47 2.33
C VAL A 38 4.14 -17.98 2.60
N SER A 39 4.04 -18.36 3.86
CA SER A 39 3.84 -19.76 4.23
C SER A 39 2.43 -20.21 3.85
N LEU A 40 2.33 -21.17 2.95
CA LEU A 40 1.06 -21.77 2.52
C LEU A 40 0.50 -22.74 3.56
N ASP A 41 1.27 -23.11 4.57
CA ASP A 41 0.87 -24.06 5.62
C ASP A 41 0.27 -23.36 6.85
N LEU A 42 0.12 -22.02 6.82
CA LEU A 42 -0.65 -21.27 7.82
C LEU A 42 -2.11 -21.70 7.80
N THR A 43 -2.68 -21.98 8.97
CA THR A 43 -4.05 -22.45 9.13
C THR A 43 -4.99 -21.31 9.51
N PHE A 44 -6.17 -21.32 8.93
CA PHE A 44 -7.24 -20.35 9.20
C PHE A 44 -8.56 -21.08 9.40
N ILE A 45 -9.48 -20.41 10.07
CA ILE A 45 -10.86 -20.88 10.25
C ILE A 45 -11.74 -20.07 9.27
N ASP A 46 -12.53 -20.75 8.46
CA ASP A 46 -13.45 -20.09 7.54
C ASP A 46 -14.80 -19.72 8.20
N GLU A 47 -15.65 -19.10 7.41
CA GLU A 47 -17.00 -18.69 7.80
C GLU A 47 -17.96 -19.85 8.12
N GLU A 48 -17.58 -21.10 7.82
CA GLU A 48 -18.30 -22.32 8.18
C GLU A 48 -17.70 -23.01 9.40
N GLY A 49 -16.61 -22.44 9.97
CA GLY A 49 -15.89 -23.01 11.11
C GLY A 49 -14.92 -24.14 10.75
N LYS A 50 -14.60 -24.34 9.47
CA LYS A 50 -13.65 -25.34 9.01
C LYS A 50 -12.24 -24.79 9.09
N ILE A 51 -11.31 -25.59 9.61
CA ILE A 51 -9.89 -25.28 9.68
C ILE A 51 -9.20 -25.87 8.45
N ARG A 52 -8.52 -25.00 7.68
CA ARG A 52 -7.74 -25.41 6.50
C ARG A 52 -6.48 -24.55 6.39
N THR A 53 -5.51 -25.07 5.65
CA THR A 53 -4.32 -24.32 5.30
C THR A 53 -4.60 -23.23 4.24
N LEU A 54 -3.76 -22.21 4.18
CA LEU A 54 -3.81 -21.19 3.12
C LEU A 54 -3.74 -21.87 1.74
N ARG A 55 -2.91 -22.91 1.60
CA ARG A 55 -2.78 -23.75 0.39
C ARG A 55 -4.12 -24.29 -0.08
N GLU A 56 -4.91 -24.83 0.84
CA GLU A 56 -6.22 -25.43 0.54
C GLU A 56 -7.22 -24.35 0.12
N TYR A 57 -7.24 -23.19 0.79
CA TYR A 57 -8.11 -22.08 0.38
C TYR A 57 -7.74 -21.51 -0.99
N MET A 58 -6.47 -21.39 -1.29
CA MET A 58 -5.97 -20.92 -2.59
C MET A 58 -6.23 -21.93 -3.71
N ASN A 59 -6.26 -23.21 -3.38
CA ASN A 59 -6.51 -24.32 -4.32
C ASN A 59 -5.66 -24.24 -5.61
N GLY A 60 -4.37 -23.87 -5.47
CA GLY A 60 -3.46 -23.74 -6.60
C GLY A 60 -3.77 -22.60 -7.57
N LYS A 61 -4.59 -21.62 -7.16
CA LYS A 61 -4.96 -20.46 -7.97
C LYS A 61 -4.23 -19.19 -7.51
N PRO A 62 -3.99 -18.22 -8.41
CA PRO A 62 -3.60 -16.89 -7.99
C PRO A 62 -4.69 -16.32 -7.10
N THR A 63 -4.30 -15.69 -6.00
CA THR A 63 -5.25 -15.31 -4.97
C THR A 63 -5.11 -13.83 -4.63
N LEU A 64 -6.25 -13.14 -4.66
CA LEU A 64 -6.41 -11.78 -4.18
C LEU A 64 -6.71 -11.82 -2.68
N ILE A 65 -5.91 -11.15 -1.86
CA ILE A 65 -6.08 -11.13 -0.41
C ILE A 65 -6.28 -9.70 0.08
N SER A 66 -7.30 -9.50 0.92
CA SER A 66 -7.50 -8.29 1.73
C SER A 66 -7.33 -8.60 3.21
N LEU A 67 -6.67 -7.69 3.95
CA LEU A 67 -6.51 -7.78 5.40
C LEU A 67 -7.43 -6.75 6.06
N ASN A 68 -8.37 -7.24 6.87
CA ASN A 68 -9.43 -6.44 7.48
C ASN A 68 -9.69 -6.90 8.91
N TYR A 69 -10.65 -6.27 9.61
CA TYR A 69 -11.32 -6.85 10.77
C TYR A 69 -12.83 -6.67 10.63
N PHE A 70 -13.62 -7.66 11.05
CA PHE A 70 -15.04 -7.72 10.66
C PHE A 70 -15.96 -6.83 11.49
N ARG A 71 -15.51 -6.39 12.69
CA ARG A 71 -16.23 -5.42 13.52
C ARG A 71 -15.93 -3.96 13.18
N CYS A 72 -15.20 -3.72 12.11
CA CYS A 72 -14.81 -2.38 11.69
C CYS A 72 -16.01 -1.51 11.36
N ALA A 73 -16.03 -0.33 11.98
CA ALA A 73 -16.95 0.76 11.62
C ALA A 73 -16.32 1.79 10.65
N GLY A 74 -15.05 1.59 10.28
CA GLY A 74 -14.24 2.51 9.48
C GLY A 74 -13.98 2.04 8.06
N ILE A 75 -12.69 2.03 7.66
CA ILE A 75 -12.23 1.83 6.28
C ILE A 75 -12.51 0.41 5.70
N CYS A 76 -12.68 -0.61 6.56
CA CYS A 76 -12.88 -1.99 6.08
C CYS A 76 -14.18 -2.15 5.30
N THR A 77 -15.27 -1.49 5.72
CA THR A 77 -16.56 -1.58 5.01
C THR A 77 -16.46 -0.97 3.61
N PRO A 78 -16.03 0.28 3.41
CA PRO A 78 -15.79 0.82 2.06
C PRO A 78 -14.84 -0.01 1.21
N GLN A 79 -13.78 -0.58 1.78
CA GLN A 79 -12.84 -1.43 1.05
C GLN A 79 -13.50 -2.73 0.57
N LEU A 80 -14.32 -3.38 1.40
CA LEU A 80 -15.00 -4.62 1.04
C LEU A 80 -16.17 -4.38 0.08
N GLU A 81 -16.86 -3.23 0.18
CA GLU A 81 -17.86 -2.80 -0.80
C GLU A 81 -17.24 -2.58 -2.18
N ASP A 82 -16.11 -1.86 -2.23
CA ASP A 82 -15.35 -1.68 -3.45
C ASP A 82 -14.86 -3.01 -4.02
N MET A 83 -14.36 -3.89 -3.16
CA MET A 83 -13.93 -5.23 -3.56
C MET A 83 -15.10 -6.06 -4.14
N ALA A 84 -16.29 -6.01 -3.54
CA ALA A 84 -17.48 -6.68 -4.05
C ALA A 84 -17.88 -6.15 -5.43
N LYS A 85 -17.90 -4.82 -5.58
CA LYS A 85 -18.18 -4.16 -6.87
C LYS A 85 -17.15 -4.53 -7.93
N MET A 86 -15.88 -4.43 -7.60
CA MET A 86 -14.76 -4.78 -8.48
C MET A 86 -14.82 -6.25 -8.90
N LEU A 87 -15.03 -7.19 -7.97
CA LEU A 87 -15.18 -8.61 -8.27
C LEU A 87 -16.41 -8.91 -9.14
N SER A 88 -17.49 -8.14 -9.00
CA SER A 88 -18.67 -8.26 -9.86
C SER A 88 -18.39 -7.89 -11.32
N GLN A 89 -17.43 -7.01 -11.55
CA GLN A 89 -17.05 -6.51 -12.88
C GLN A 89 -15.81 -7.20 -13.45
N LEU A 90 -15.19 -8.11 -12.69
CA LEU A 90 -13.98 -8.80 -13.10
C LEU A 90 -14.27 -9.84 -14.19
N GLU A 91 -13.58 -9.72 -15.33
CA GLU A 91 -13.70 -10.64 -16.47
C GLU A 91 -12.83 -11.89 -16.30
N LEU A 92 -12.84 -12.48 -15.12
CA LEU A 92 -12.19 -13.76 -14.76
C LEU A 92 -13.24 -14.60 -14.00
N ALA A 93 -13.20 -15.91 -14.19
CA ALA A 93 -14.10 -16.81 -13.50
C ALA A 93 -13.57 -17.10 -12.09
N GLU A 94 -14.31 -16.65 -11.07
CA GLU A 94 -14.01 -16.99 -9.69
C GLU A 94 -14.02 -18.50 -9.45
N ASN A 95 -13.19 -18.96 -8.52
CA ASN A 95 -12.98 -20.38 -8.21
C ASN A 95 -12.33 -21.21 -9.34
N ILE A 96 -12.25 -20.70 -10.55
CA ILE A 96 -11.62 -21.32 -11.72
C ILE A 96 -10.29 -20.65 -12.04
N ASP A 97 -10.30 -19.33 -12.29
CA ASP A 97 -9.12 -18.58 -12.67
C ASP A 97 -8.41 -17.98 -11.47
N TYR A 98 -9.14 -17.63 -10.41
CA TYR A 98 -8.60 -17.02 -9.20
C TYR A 98 -9.42 -17.38 -7.95
N LYS A 99 -8.86 -17.03 -6.78
CA LYS A 99 -9.54 -17.01 -5.47
C LYS A 99 -9.46 -15.60 -4.88
N ALA A 100 -10.45 -15.27 -4.05
CA ALA A 100 -10.43 -14.09 -3.20
C ALA A 100 -10.50 -14.52 -1.74
N LEU A 101 -9.68 -13.91 -0.88
CA LEU A 101 -9.67 -14.15 0.56
C LEU A 101 -9.72 -12.82 1.31
N THR A 102 -10.57 -12.72 2.30
CA THR A 102 -10.53 -11.63 3.29
C THR A 102 -10.12 -12.24 4.62
N ILE A 103 -8.93 -11.88 5.10
CA ILE A 103 -8.35 -12.43 6.32
C ILE A 103 -8.47 -11.39 7.43
N SER A 104 -9.13 -11.76 8.54
CA SER A 104 -9.16 -10.92 9.71
C SER A 104 -7.84 -10.99 10.48
N PHE A 105 -7.31 -9.82 10.85
CA PHE A 105 -6.14 -9.71 11.73
C PHE A 105 -6.53 -9.50 13.21
N ALA A 106 -7.82 -9.36 13.53
CA ALA A 106 -8.28 -9.26 14.91
C ALA A 106 -8.41 -10.66 15.55
N ASP A 107 -8.01 -10.72 16.81
CA ASP A 107 -7.86 -11.97 17.58
C ASP A 107 -9.15 -12.46 18.24
N ASN A 108 -10.22 -11.68 18.20
CA ASN A 108 -11.48 -11.95 18.93
C ASN A 108 -12.70 -12.08 18.00
N GLU A 109 -12.49 -12.45 16.75
CA GLU A 109 -13.57 -12.64 15.78
C GLU A 109 -14.02 -14.11 15.70
N THR A 110 -15.23 -14.34 15.20
CA THR A 110 -15.87 -15.65 15.18
C THR A 110 -16.29 -16.05 13.76
N PRO A 111 -16.39 -17.35 13.46
CA PRO A 111 -16.92 -17.83 12.18
C PRO A 111 -18.31 -17.27 11.85
N ALA A 112 -19.18 -17.12 12.86
CA ALA A 112 -20.51 -16.55 12.66
C ALA A 112 -20.45 -15.09 12.18
N LEU A 113 -19.50 -14.29 12.70
CA LEU A 113 -19.29 -12.92 12.24
C LEU A 113 -18.70 -12.90 10.82
N ALA A 114 -17.75 -13.76 10.52
CA ALA A 114 -17.19 -13.93 9.19
C ALA A 114 -18.27 -14.31 8.17
N SER A 115 -19.15 -15.26 8.53
CA SER A 115 -20.30 -15.67 7.72
C SER A 115 -21.29 -14.54 7.47
N ALA A 116 -21.65 -13.78 8.50
CA ALA A 116 -22.55 -12.63 8.35
C ALA A 116 -21.95 -11.56 7.42
N LYS A 117 -20.68 -11.23 7.60
CA LYS A 117 -19.97 -10.27 6.73
C LYS A 117 -19.91 -10.74 5.29
N ARG A 118 -19.46 -11.97 5.06
CA ARG A 118 -19.41 -12.58 3.71
C ARG A 118 -20.77 -12.52 3.02
N ASN A 119 -21.84 -12.94 3.71
CA ASN A 119 -23.17 -12.93 3.14
C ASN A 119 -23.64 -11.54 2.76
N ASN A 120 -23.36 -10.52 3.60
CA ASN A 120 -23.72 -9.14 3.29
C ASN A 120 -23.07 -8.68 1.98
N PHE A 121 -21.78 -8.94 1.78
CA PHE A 121 -21.07 -8.51 0.58
C PHE A 121 -21.43 -9.35 -0.65
N LEU A 122 -21.59 -10.67 -0.53
CA LEU A 122 -22.05 -11.50 -1.64
C LEU A 122 -23.46 -11.12 -2.10
N ASN A 123 -24.35 -10.77 -1.18
CA ASN A 123 -25.71 -10.33 -1.50
C ASN A 123 -25.77 -8.93 -2.10
N SER A 124 -24.72 -8.10 -1.92
CA SER A 124 -24.62 -6.77 -2.52
C SER A 124 -24.00 -6.77 -3.92
N MET A 125 -23.51 -7.92 -4.39
CA MET A 125 -22.93 -8.04 -5.72
C MET A 125 -23.98 -7.90 -6.82
N GLU A 126 -23.60 -7.27 -7.92
CA GLU A 126 -24.48 -7.01 -9.08
C GLU A 126 -24.73 -8.24 -9.95
N ARG A 127 -24.07 -9.37 -9.64
CA ARG A 127 -24.23 -10.66 -10.31
C ARG A 127 -24.17 -11.83 -9.34
N ASP A 128 -24.65 -12.98 -9.76
CA ASP A 128 -24.42 -14.21 -9.05
C ASP A 128 -22.92 -14.53 -9.01
N TYR A 129 -22.39 -14.66 -7.81
CA TYR A 129 -20.99 -14.92 -7.57
C TYR A 129 -20.84 -16.30 -6.91
N VAL A 130 -19.90 -17.13 -7.43
CA VAL A 130 -19.67 -18.46 -6.85
C VAL A 130 -19.13 -18.31 -5.43
N ARG A 131 -19.91 -18.80 -4.45
CA ARG A 131 -19.62 -18.60 -3.02
C ARG A 131 -18.21 -19.03 -2.63
N ASP A 132 -17.74 -20.17 -3.16
CA ASP A 132 -16.38 -20.68 -2.91
C ASP A 132 -15.26 -19.85 -3.58
N GLY A 133 -15.62 -18.84 -4.35
CA GLY A 133 -14.67 -17.89 -4.96
C GLY A 133 -14.13 -16.86 -3.99
N TRP A 134 -14.86 -16.58 -2.88
CA TRP A 134 -14.45 -15.57 -1.88
C TRP A 134 -14.75 -16.06 -0.46
N HIS A 135 -13.68 -16.32 0.32
CA HIS A 135 -13.76 -16.74 1.71
C HIS A 135 -13.39 -15.64 2.69
N PHE A 136 -14.01 -15.66 3.86
CA PHE A 136 -13.75 -14.78 5.00
C PHE A 136 -13.12 -15.59 6.13
N LEU A 137 -11.84 -15.37 6.36
CA LEU A 137 -11.01 -16.17 7.24
C LEU A 137 -10.69 -15.44 8.54
N ILE A 138 -10.68 -16.17 9.64
CA ILE A 138 -10.18 -15.70 10.93
C ILE A 138 -8.94 -16.49 11.34
N SER A 139 -8.17 -15.92 12.27
CA SER A 139 -6.91 -16.51 12.71
C SER A 139 -7.11 -17.84 13.42
N GLU A 140 -6.31 -18.82 13.05
CA GLU A 140 -6.03 -20.01 13.85
C GLU A 140 -4.56 -19.96 14.30
N ASN A 141 -4.31 -20.21 15.59
CA ASN A 141 -2.94 -20.22 16.14
C ASN A 141 -2.05 -19.02 15.73
N ASN A 142 -2.61 -17.80 15.80
CA ASN A 142 -1.92 -16.56 15.45
C ASN A 142 -1.50 -16.42 13.96
N SER A 143 -2.09 -17.20 13.07
CA SER A 143 -1.74 -17.23 11.65
C SER A 143 -1.92 -15.88 10.94
N SER A 144 -2.95 -15.10 11.31
CA SER A 144 -3.16 -13.77 10.74
C SER A 144 -2.02 -12.81 11.03
N ALA A 145 -1.47 -12.81 12.25
CA ALA A 145 -0.34 -11.95 12.60
C ALA A 145 0.94 -12.39 11.88
N ILE A 146 1.17 -13.71 11.75
CA ILE A 146 2.30 -14.25 10.99
C ILE A 146 2.16 -13.87 9.52
N PHE A 147 0.99 -14.05 8.92
CA PHE A 147 0.72 -13.68 7.54
C PHE A 147 0.90 -12.18 7.30
N SER A 148 0.34 -11.33 8.18
CA SER A 148 0.49 -9.86 8.09
C SER A 148 1.96 -9.44 8.07
N LYS A 149 2.79 -10.05 8.93
CA LYS A 149 4.23 -9.81 8.95
C LYS A 149 4.92 -10.24 7.66
N GLN A 150 4.56 -11.39 7.10
CA GLN A 150 5.15 -11.90 5.86
C GLN A 150 4.82 -11.01 4.66
N VAL A 151 3.63 -10.42 4.63
CA VAL A 151 3.22 -9.48 3.57
C VAL A 151 3.55 -8.02 3.90
N GLY A 152 4.26 -7.76 5.01
CA GLY A 152 4.65 -6.41 5.42
C GLY A 152 3.48 -5.49 5.80
N PHE A 153 2.32 -6.05 6.16
CA PHE A 153 1.14 -5.30 6.56
C PHE A 153 1.19 -4.95 8.04
N THR A 154 1.16 -3.66 8.34
CA THR A 154 1.23 -3.13 9.71
C THR A 154 -0.10 -2.48 10.09
N TYR A 155 -0.58 -2.82 11.26
CA TYR A 155 -1.81 -2.26 11.85
C TYR A 155 -1.57 -1.91 13.32
N LYS A 156 -2.35 -0.95 13.84
CA LYS A 156 -2.22 -0.47 15.21
C LYS A 156 -3.57 -0.53 15.92
N LYS A 157 -3.56 -1.14 17.09
CA LYS A 157 -4.73 -1.16 17.98
C LYS A 157 -4.89 0.18 18.68
N GLU A 158 -6.07 0.76 18.60
CA GLU A 158 -6.45 1.92 19.38
C GLU A 158 -7.63 1.59 20.30
N VAL A 159 -7.58 2.14 21.50
CA VAL A 159 -8.67 2.00 22.47
C VAL A 159 -9.19 3.41 22.75
N SER A 160 -10.45 3.65 22.39
CA SER A 160 -11.10 4.93 22.66
C SER A 160 -11.28 5.17 24.15
N LYS A 161 -11.54 6.42 24.56
CA LYS A 161 -11.84 6.76 25.96
C LYS A 161 -13.06 6.02 26.53
N ALA A 162 -13.94 5.53 25.65
CA ALA A 162 -15.12 4.73 25.99
C ALA A 162 -14.82 3.22 26.06
N GLY A 163 -13.54 2.80 25.92
CA GLY A 163 -13.14 1.38 25.94
C GLY A 163 -13.43 0.63 24.63
N VAL A 164 -13.85 1.33 23.56
CA VAL A 164 -14.06 0.70 22.27
C VAL A 164 -12.72 0.47 21.59
N VAL A 165 -12.47 -0.77 21.19
CA VAL A 165 -11.26 -1.18 20.45
C VAL A 165 -11.51 -0.95 18.97
N ASP A 166 -10.61 -0.21 18.35
CA ASP A 166 -10.54 0.01 16.91
C ASP A 166 -9.12 -0.29 16.40
N TRP A 167 -8.95 -0.42 15.10
CA TRP A 167 -7.67 -0.73 14.48
C TRP A 167 -7.40 0.21 13.32
N ILE A 168 -6.28 0.90 13.38
CA ILE A 168 -5.80 1.69 12.25
C ILE A 168 -5.01 0.78 11.33
N HIS A 169 -5.37 0.73 10.06
CA HIS A 169 -4.70 -0.04 9.02
C HIS A 169 -4.88 0.60 7.65
N SER A 170 -4.05 0.20 6.68
CA SER A 170 -4.20 0.61 5.28
C SER A 170 -5.24 -0.24 4.55
N ALA A 171 -5.88 0.34 3.54
CA ALA A 171 -6.64 -0.42 2.55
C ALA A 171 -5.68 -0.87 1.44
N THR A 172 -5.48 -2.17 1.32
CA THR A 172 -4.54 -2.75 0.34
C THR A 172 -5.04 -4.12 -0.08
N LEU A 173 -5.01 -4.41 -1.38
CA LEU A 173 -5.19 -5.75 -1.92
C LEU A 173 -3.81 -6.33 -2.28
N ILE A 174 -3.60 -7.59 -1.92
CA ILE A 174 -2.32 -8.30 -2.09
C ILE A 174 -2.55 -9.49 -3.02
N MET A 175 -1.73 -9.59 -4.07
CA MET A 175 -1.79 -10.72 -4.99
C MET A 175 -0.74 -11.75 -4.64
N ILE A 176 -1.18 -12.98 -4.45
CA ILE A 176 -0.33 -14.13 -4.13
C ILE A 176 -0.42 -15.15 -5.27
N SER A 177 0.73 -15.56 -5.79
CA SER A 177 0.79 -16.62 -6.81
C SER A 177 0.39 -17.99 -6.25
N PRO A 178 0.07 -18.97 -7.11
CA PRO A 178 -0.24 -20.34 -6.69
C PRO A 178 0.84 -21.00 -5.80
N LYS A 179 2.08 -20.52 -5.89
CA LYS A 179 3.23 -21.00 -5.10
C LYS A 179 3.51 -20.17 -3.85
N GLY A 180 2.64 -19.23 -3.50
CA GLY A 180 2.80 -18.37 -2.32
C GLY A 180 3.70 -17.14 -2.52
N LYS A 181 4.15 -16.82 -3.75
CA LYS A 181 4.94 -15.63 -4.00
C LYS A 181 4.07 -14.39 -3.99
N ILE A 182 4.49 -13.34 -3.30
CA ILE A 182 3.87 -12.02 -3.32
C ILE A 182 4.22 -11.34 -4.63
N THR A 183 3.22 -11.06 -5.45
CA THR A 183 3.44 -10.60 -6.83
C THR A 183 3.05 -9.15 -7.06
N ARG A 184 2.08 -8.64 -6.29
CA ARG A 184 1.64 -7.24 -6.43
C ARG A 184 0.89 -6.75 -5.19
N TYR A 185 0.96 -5.44 -4.98
CA TYR A 185 0.09 -4.70 -4.06
C TYR A 185 -0.72 -3.68 -4.83
N LEU A 186 -1.99 -3.55 -4.49
CA LEU A 186 -2.89 -2.50 -4.99
C LEU A 186 -3.39 -1.70 -3.78
N ASN A 187 -2.87 -0.50 -3.62
CA ASN A 187 -3.13 0.35 -2.46
C ASN A 187 -4.36 1.25 -2.68
N GLY A 188 -5.14 1.43 -1.62
CA GLY A 188 -6.34 2.27 -1.60
C GLY A 188 -7.62 1.50 -1.88
N ILE A 189 -8.70 2.24 -2.01
CA ILE A 189 -10.03 1.80 -2.45
C ILE A 189 -10.27 2.30 -3.87
N ASP A 190 -11.36 1.91 -4.49
CA ASP A 190 -11.72 2.21 -5.89
C ASP A 190 -10.76 1.55 -6.88
N GLN A 191 -10.64 0.22 -6.74
CA GLN A 191 -9.75 -0.59 -7.57
C GLN A 191 -10.34 -0.81 -8.97
N ASN A 192 -9.53 -0.53 -9.98
CA ASN A 192 -9.93 -0.78 -11.38
C ASN A 192 -9.96 -2.29 -11.68
N PRO A 193 -11.09 -2.86 -12.12
CA PRO A 193 -11.18 -4.28 -12.46
C PRO A 193 -10.14 -4.76 -13.48
N PHE A 194 -9.76 -3.91 -14.43
CA PHE A 194 -8.72 -4.24 -15.41
C PHE A 194 -7.33 -4.41 -14.76
N ASP A 195 -6.97 -3.54 -13.82
CA ASP A 195 -5.68 -3.63 -13.12
C ASP A 195 -5.63 -4.88 -12.24
N VAL A 196 -6.73 -5.22 -11.58
CA VAL A 196 -6.87 -6.46 -10.79
C VAL A 196 -6.78 -7.69 -11.69
N LYS A 197 -7.45 -7.68 -12.85
CA LYS A 197 -7.35 -8.76 -13.86
C LYS A 197 -5.91 -8.98 -14.29
N MET A 198 -5.20 -7.92 -14.67
CA MET A 198 -3.80 -8.00 -15.08
C MET A 198 -2.90 -8.51 -13.95
N ALA A 199 -3.10 -8.01 -12.71
CA ALA A 199 -2.37 -8.44 -11.55
C ALA A 199 -2.57 -9.94 -11.24
N LEU A 200 -3.79 -10.46 -11.39
CA LEU A 200 -4.10 -11.89 -11.21
C LEU A 200 -3.48 -12.75 -12.32
N LEU A 201 -3.52 -12.30 -13.58
CA LEU A 201 -2.89 -13.02 -14.70
C LEU A 201 -1.36 -13.09 -14.51
N GLU A 202 -0.71 -11.99 -14.19
CA GLU A 202 0.73 -11.97 -13.86
C GLU A 202 1.05 -12.87 -12.67
N SER A 203 0.18 -12.82 -11.63
CA SER A 203 0.31 -13.64 -10.43
C SER A 203 0.20 -15.15 -10.74
N SER A 204 -0.65 -15.55 -11.68
CA SER A 204 -0.80 -16.94 -12.10
C SER A 204 0.51 -17.53 -12.62
N GLU A 205 1.32 -16.72 -13.27
CA GLU A 205 2.64 -17.08 -13.79
C GLU A 205 3.77 -16.83 -12.76
N GLY A 206 3.45 -16.31 -11.57
CA GLY A 206 4.42 -15.93 -10.55
C GLY A 206 5.31 -14.74 -10.95
N LYS A 207 4.87 -13.95 -11.92
CA LYS A 207 5.54 -12.72 -12.33
C LYS A 207 5.28 -11.62 -11.29
N VAL A 208 6.36 -10.98 -10.87
CA VAL A 208 6.27 -9.80 -10.00
C VAL A 208 6.04 -8.60 -10.90
N GLY A 209 4.84 -8.03 -10.80
CA GLY A 209 4.54 -6.75 -11.43
C GLY A 209 5.01 -5.62 -10.52
N PRO A 210 5.62 -4.53 -11.04
CA PRO A 210 5.81 -3.36 -10.23
C PRO A 210 4.42 -2.93 -9.74
N THR A 211 4.28 -2.64 -8.45
CA THR A 211 3.18 -1.77 -7.98
C THR A 211 3.22 -0.60 -8.93
N ILE A 212 2.15 -0.43 -9.78
CA ILE A 212 2.16 0.57 -10.87
C ILE A 212 2.73 1.81 -10.28
N ALA A 213 3.96 2.14 -10.71
CA ALA A 213 4.82 2.96 -9.91
C ALA A 213 4.04 4.22 -9.56
N LYS A 214 3.95 4.58 -8.28
CA LYS A 214 3.39 5.87 -7.83
C LYS A 214 3.84 7.02 -8.72
N THR A 215 4.98 6.86 -9.39
CA THR A 215 5.56 7.73 -10.41
C THR A 215 4.74 7.77 -11.72
N LEU A 216 4.21 6.62 -12.19
CA LEU A 216 3.33 6.61 -13.37
C LEU A 216 1.93 7.11 -13.04
N LEU A 217 1.38 6.73 -11.87
CA LEU A 217 0.11 7.29 -11.38
C LEU A 217 0.20 8.79 -11.07
N PHE A 218 1.40 9.32 -10.84
CA PHE A 218 1.59 10.77 -10.73
C PHE A 218 1.34 11.48 -12.07
N CYS A 219 1.74 10.88 -13.19
CA CYS A 219 1.58 11.45 -14.53
C CYS A 219 0.27 11.06 -15.21
N PHE A 220 -0.37 9.98 -14.78
CA PHE A 220 -1.60 9.46 -15.37
C PHE A 220 -2.69 9.37 -14.29
N ALA A 221 -3.91 9.77 -14.63
CA ALA A 221 -5.11 9.52 -13.83
C ALA A 221 -6.03 8.59 -14.61
N TYR A 222 -6.68 7.66 -13.91
CA TYR A 222 -7.68 6.82 -14.51
C TYR A 222 -8.97 7.62 -14.75
N ASP A 223 -9.48 7.59 -15.99
CA ASP A 223 -10.79 8.14 -16.35
C ASP A 223 -11.85 7.03 -16.31
N PRO A 224 -12.75 7.02 -15.31
CA PRO A 224 -13.77 5.99 -15.20
C PRO A 224 -14.79 5.98 -16.35
N LYS A 225 -14.98 7.14 -17.00
CA LYS A 225 -15.93 7.27 -18.12
C LYS A 225 -15.35 6.72 -19.42
N GLY A 226 -14.07 6.99 -19.67
CA GLY A 226 -13.33 6.48 -20.83
C GLY A 226 -12.72 5.10 -20.64
N LYS A 227 -12.78 4.52 -19.43
CA LYS A 227 -12.11 3.25 -19.06
C LYS A 227 -10.63 3.20 -19.47
N THR A 228 -9.93 4.34 -19.40
CA THR A 228 -8.54 4.49 -19.84
C THR A 228 -7.75 5.40 -18.93
N TYR A 229 -6.42 5.30 -18.97
CA TYR A 229 -5.55 6.25 -18.27
C TYR A 229 -5.33 7.49 -19.13
N ILE A 230 -5.65 8.66 -18.57
CA ILE A 230 -5.40 9.96 -19.18
C ILE A 230 -4.15 10.61 -18.57
N PHE A 231 -3.37 11.27 -19.41
CA PHE A 231 -2.16 11.97 -18.96
C PHE A 231 -2.53 13.30 -18.30
N VAL A 232 -2.10 13.49 -17.04
CA VAL A 232 -2.39 14.70 -16.24
C VAL A 232 -1.29 15.72 -16.44
N TRP A 233 -1.43 16.57 -17.47
CA TRP A 233 -0.47 17.60 -17.82
C TRP A 233 -0.14 18.55 -16.68
N GLU A 234 -1.12 18.90 -15.85
CA GLU A 234 -0.96 19.84 -14.73
C GLU A 234 0.12 19.38 -13.74
N LYS A 235 0.15 18.10 -13.39
CA LYS A 235 1.14 17.55 -12.45
C LYS A 235 2.54 17.52 -13.06
N VAL A 236 2.64 17.16 -14.34
CA VAL A 236 3.92 17.10 -15.06
C VAL A 236 4.51 18.50 -15.24
N THR A 237 3.70 19.46 -15.67
CA THR A 237 4.15 20.85 -15.83
C THR A 237 4.59 21.45 -14.50
N ALA A 238 3.86 21.24 -13.41
CA ALA A 238 4.24 21.70 -12.08
C ALA A 238 5.61 21.14 -11.64
N THR A 239 5.87 19.86 -11.89
CA THR A 239 7.14 19.20 -11.57
C THR A 239 8.29 19.76 -12.41
N VAL A 240 8.09 19.98 -13.70
CA VAL A 240 9.10 20.57 -14.59
C VAL A 240 9.44 21.99 -14.15
N ILE A 241 8.46 22.82 -13.82
CA ILE A 241 8.66 24.17 -13.31
C ILE A 241 9.48 24.13 -12.00
N LEU A 242 9.16 23.23 -11.09
CA LEU A 242 9.90 23.07 -9.83
C LEU A 242 11.37 22.72 -10.09
N ILE A 243 11.66 21.77 -10.99
CA ILE A 243 13.02 21.37 -11.34
C ILE A 243 13.79 22.56 -11.94
N ILE A 244 13.19 23.28 -12.89
CA ILE A 244 13.79 24.47 -13.52
C ILE A 244 14.11 25.51 -12.45
N THR A 245 13.18 25.76 -11.53
CA THR A 245 13.36 26.71 -10.43
C THR A 245 14.53 26.32 -9.54
N VAL A 246 14.64 25.05 -9.15
CA VAL A 246 15.76 24.54 -8.34
C VAL A 246 17.10 24.70 -9.09
N ILE A 247 17.16 24.33 -10.37
CA ILE A 247 18.36 24.48 -11.21
C ILE A 247 18.77 25.96 -11.29
N PHE A 248 17.79 26.85 -11.50
CA PHE A 248 18.02 28.29 -11.55
C PHE A 248 18.59 28.82 -10.23
N PHE A 249 18.05 28.40 -9.08
CA PHE A 249 18.60 28.80 -7.78
C PHE A 249 20.02 28.28 -7.55
N ILE A 250 20.30 27.02 -7.93
CA ILE A 250 21.67 26.46 -7.85
C ILE A 250 22.64 27.28 -8.73
N TRP A 251 22.19 27.64 -9.93
CA TRP A 251 23.00 28.46 -10.84
C TRP A 251 23.28 29.87 -10.26
N LEU A 252 22.27 30.54 -9.69
CA LEU A 252 22.44 31.83 -9.01
C LEU A 252 23.43 31.74 -7.85
N LEU A 253 23.34 30.73 -7.01
CA LEU A 253 24.25 30.51 -5.89
C LEU A 253 25.70 30.30 -6.35
N LYS A 254 25.90 29.54 -7.43
CA LYS A 254 27.22 29.32 -8.02
C LYS A 254 27.76 30.57 -8.71
N SER A 255 26.91 31.32 -9.40
CA SER A 255 27.28 32.56 -10.08
C SER A 255 27.68 33.65 -9.07
N GLY A 256 26.96 33.80 -7.97
CA GLY A 256 27.31 34.75 -6.90
C GLY A 256 28.66 34.44 -6.25
N ARG A 257 29.01 33.16 -6.05
CA ARG A 257 30.32 32.76 -5.51
C ARG A 257 31.47 33.11 -6.46
N ARG A 258 31.30 32.87 -7.77
CA ARG A 258 32.31 33.24 -8.78
C ARG A 258 32.54 34.74 -8.87
N ALA A 259 31.49 35.55 -8.72
CA ALA A 259 31.61 37.01 -8.70
C ALA A 259 32.41 37.52 -7.48
N GLN A 260 32.23 36.91 -6.30
CA GLN A 260 33.02 37.25 -5.11
C GLN A 260 34.48 36.83 -5.22
N GLU A 261 34.79 35.66 -5.76
CA GLU A 261 36.18 35.23 -6.01
C GLU A 261 36.90 36.15 -6.99
N ASN A 262 36.23 36.54 -8.06
CA ASN A 262 36.83 37.50 -9.04
C ASN A 262 37.10 38.89 -8.41
N HIS A 263 36.19 39.37 -7.56
CA HIS A 263 36.41 40.63 -6.84
C HIS A 263 37.56 40.55 -5.83
N GLN A 264 37.74 39.44 -5.15
CA GLN A 264 38.86 39.22 -4.24
C GLN A 264 40.19 39.12 -4.96
N ASN A 265 40.23 38.43 -6.10
CA ASN A 265 41.45 38.33 -6.92
C ASN A 265 41.84 39.69 -7.53
N GLN A 266 40.88 40.49 -7.95
CA GLN A 266 41.13 41.81 -8.48
C GLN A 266 41.70 42.78 -7.42
N ARG A 267 41.23 42.72 -6.17
CA ARG A 267 41.79 43.52 -5.06
C ARG A 267 43.21 43.07 -4.72
N ARG A 268 43.51 41.78 -4.73
CA ARG A 268 44.84 41.25 -4.42
C ARG A 268 45.90 41.71 -5.45
N ASN A 269 45.54 41.81 -6.74
CA ASN A 269 46.43 42.28 -7.81
C ASN A 269 46.62 43.80 -7.84
N LEU A 270 45.86 44.57 -7.05
CA LEU A 270 46.04 46.02 -6.91
C LEU A 270 46.89 46.40 -5.69
N ASP A 271 47.10 45.45 -4.79
CA ASP A 271 47.89 45.64 -3.56
C ASP A 271 49.36 45.12 -3.71
N GLU A 272 49.71 44.51 -4.89
CA GLU A 272 51.09 44.21 -5.33
C GLU A 272 51.61 45.30 -6.29
#